data_ca73193a09f2c340d0d42b96a27963f1
#
_entry.id   ca73193a09f2c340d0d42b96a27963f1
#
_cell.length_a   1.000
_cell.length_b   1.000
_cell.length_c   1.000
_cell.angle_alpha   90.00
_cell.angle_beta   90.00
_cell.angle_gamma   90.00
#
_symmetry.space_group_name_H-M   'P 1'
#
loop_
_entity.id
_entity.type
_entity.pdbx_description
1 polymer ?
#
loop_
_entity_poly.entity_id
_entity_poly.type
_entity_poly.pdbx_seq_one_letter_code
_entity_poly.pdbx_strand_id
1 'polypeptide(L)'
;MHPPGRRPRVPLLLQLILATVAGAIAGSLAGARAAWLGEAALLFVDVLKLLATPLVFVAIVDTFVTTRLPWKRALVLLPLSALNAVVAAAIAIGLAHALPLQRFVDLARLRALAPPASAARHLPSVNLLWVIVAALATGLLLRATAGTAPSQRLGRAVGAALRVLMQLVGVVVRVVPLAVFGVMAKVVGGSGLAMFPLLAIFVLLVAAGMALHVLVWYALLLRFVARRSPNRFFGDAADPLVTALGVGSSLATLPVTLRTLEERMKVSSESARLAAVVGTNLNHDGIVLYEAAAALFVAQVYAIALPLAAQVKVVSLAILAAVGIAGVPEAGLVTLSLVIGGVGLPLAAVPLLLPVDWMLGRLRAMTNVASDMVVANVLDRFR
;
A
#
# COMPACT_ATOMS: atom_id res chain seq x y z
N MET A 1 -37.32 -2.45 17.54
CA MET A 1 -36.46 -3.21 18.47
C MET A 1 -35.01 -3.03 18.02
N HIS A 2 -34.23 -2.23 18.74
CA HIS A 2 -32.81 -2.12 18.50
C HIS A 2 -32.08 -3.37 19.02
N PRO A 3 -31.12 -3.96 18.26
CA PRO A 3 -30.35 -5.08 18.78
C PRO A 3 -29.47 -4.61 19.94
N PRO A 4 -29.31 -5.42 21.02
CA PRO A 4 -28.62 -5.01 22.21
C PRO A 4 -27.12 -4.83 21.99
N GLY A 5 -26.62 -3.65 22.38
CA GLY A 5 -25.33 -3.41 23.01
C GLY A 5 -24.07 -4.02 22.40
N ARG A 6 -23.67 -3.68 21.17
CA ARG A 6 -22.23 -3.74 20.83
C ARG A 6 -21.57 -2.52 21.45
N ARG A 7 -20.76 -2.74 22.52
CA ARG A 7 -19.86 -1.70 23.06
C ARG A 7 -19.12 -1.05 21.90
N PRO A 8 -19.01 0.29 21.86
CA PRO A 8 -18.26 0.98 20.82
C PRO A 8 -16.82 0.42 20.82
N ARG A 9 -16.43 -0.24 19.75
CA ARG A 9 -15.04 -0.72 19.60
C ARG A 9 -14.16 0.52 19.42
N VAL A 10 -13.10 0.61 20.21
CA VAL A 10 -12.07 1.65 20.04
C VAL A 10 -11.59 1.61 18.57
N PRO A 11 -11.62 2.74 17.85
CA PRO A 11 -11.15 2.78 16.47
C PRO A 11 -9.70 2.27 16.36
N LEU A 12 -9.39 1.53 15.31
CA LEU A 12 -8.04 0.98 15.10
C LEU A 12 -6.96 2.07 15.15
N LEU A 13 -7.25 3.26 14.61
CA LEU A 13 -6.38 4.42 14.70
C LEU A 13 -5.98 4.73 16.16
N LEU A 14 -6.96 4.83 17.05
CA LEU A 14 -6.70 5.14 18.45
C LEU A 14 -5.91 4.02 19.13
N GLN A 15 -6.20 2.74 18.77
CA GLN A 15 -5.42 1.61 19.27
C GLN A 15 -3.95 1.69 18.82
N LEU A 16 -3.68 2.11 17.59
CA LEU A 16 -2.31 2.23 17.05
C LEU A 16 -1.55 3.41 17.70
N ILE A 17 -2.21 4.54 17.87
CA ILE A 17 -1.63 5.67 18.61
C ILE A 17 -1.29 5.27 20.05
N LEU A 18 -2.23 4.67 20.75
CA LEU A 18 -2.03 4.21 22.14
C LEU A 18 -0.91 3.16 22.21
N ALA A 19 -0.87 2.22 21.27
CA ALA A 19 0.18 1.20 21.18
C ALA A 19 1.56 1.82 20.97
N THR A 20 1.65 2.81 20.09
CA THR A 20 2.90 3.55 19.82
C THR A 20 3.40 4.26 21.08
N VAL A 21 2.53 5.03 21.75
CA VAL A 21 2.87 5.78 22.96
C VAL A 21 3.20 4.82 24.11
N ALA A 22 2.35 3.82 24.36
CA ALA A 22 2.57 2.86 25.43
C ALA A 22 3.84 2.03 25.21
N GLY A 23 4.12 1.64 23.96
CA GLY A 23 5.36 0.95 23.58
C GLY A 23 6.60 1.82 23.81
N ALA A 24 6.54 3.11 23.45
CA ALA A 24 7.64 4.03 23.69
C ALA A 24 7.90 4.22 25.20
N ILE A 25 6.86 4.37 26.01
CA ILE A 25 6.98 4.45 27.48
C ILE A 25 7.56 3.14 28.04
N ALA A 26 7.01 2.00 27.67
CA ALA A 26 7.50 0.71 28.12
C ALA A 26 8.98 0.47 27.75
N GLY A 27 9.38 0.85 26.53
CA GLY A 27 10.76 0.80 26.06
C GLY A 27 11.68 1.71 26.87
N SER A 28 11.28 2.95 27.13
CA SER A 28 12.08 3.90 27.92
C SER A 28 12.29 3.45 29.36
N LEU A 29 11.32 2.75 29.95
CA LEU A 29 11.39 2.22 31.31
C LEU A 29 12.17 0.91 31.39
N ALA A 30 11.97 -0.01 30.45
CA ALA A 30 12.58 -1.35 30.45
C ALA A 30 13.98 -1.38 29.82
N GLY A 31 14.34 -0.38 29.02
CA GLY A 31 15.61 -0.32 28.29
C GLY A 31 15.78 -1.56 27.42
N ALA A 32 17.01 -2.09 27.34
CA ALA A 32 17.35 -3.27 26.53
C ALA A 32 16.51 -4.52 26.87
N ARG A 33 15.94 -4.59 28.09
CA ARG A 33 15.05 -5.70 28.50
C ARG A 33 13.75 -5.76 27.67
N ALA A 34 13.36 -4.68 26.99
CA ALA A 34 12.20 -4.67 26.10
C ALA A 34 12.42 -5.41 24.77
N ALA A 35 13.62 -5.90 24.47
CA ALA A 35 13.97 -6.52 23.20
C ALA A 35 13.05 -7.68 22.82
N TRP A 36 12.64 -8.53 23.79
CA TRP A 36 11.77 -9.68 23.55
C TRP A 36 10.37 -9.29 23.06
N LEU A 37 9.88 -8.10 23.43
CA LEU A 37 8.60 -7.59 22.92
C LEU A 37 8.60 -7.38 21.41
N GLY A 38 9.76 -7.05 20.83
CA GLY A 38 9.90 -6.90 19.39
C GLY A 38 9.91 -8.24 18.63
N GLU A 39 10.16 -9.36 19.27
CA GLU A 39 10.11 -10.68 18.63
C GLU A 39 8.67 -11.03 18.19
N ALA A 40 7.66 -10.61 18.96
CA ALA A 40 6.25 -10.77 18.57
C ALA A 40 5.93 -10.05 17.26
N ALA A 41 6.56 -8.89 16.99
CA ALA A 41 6.39 -8.17 15.75
C ALA A 41 7.06 -8.86 14.56
N LEU A 42 8.18 -9.54 14.75
CA LEU A 42 8.80 -10.37 13.71
C LEU A 42 7.88 -11.55 13.33
N LEU A 43 7.28 -12.20 14.30
CA LEU A 43 6.28 -13.25 14.05
C LEU A 43 5.09 -12.72 13.25
N PHE A 44 4.61 -11.52 13.58
CA PHE A 44 3.54 -10.86 12.82
C PHE A 44 3.92 -10.66 11.34
N VAL A 45 5.14 -10.19 11.07
CA VAL A 45 5.64 -10.04 9.69
C VAL A 45 5.76 -11.38 8.97
N ASP A 46 6.20 -12.43 9.65
CA ASP A 46 6.28 -13.77 9.07
C ASP A 46 4.90 -14.33 8.69
N VAL A 47 3.88 -14.08 9.51
CA VAL A 47 2.48 -14.44 9.19
C VAL A 47 1.96 -13.63 7.99
N LEU A 48 2.26 -12.32 7.94
CA LEU A 48 1.90 -11.51 6.77
C LEU A 48 2.52 -12.04 5.48
N LYS A 49 3.80 -12.42 5.50
CA LYS A 49 4.48 -13.01 4.33
C LYS A 49 3.82 -14.32 3.87
N LEU A 50 3.46 -15.17 4.82
CA LEU A 50 2.80 -16.44 4.51
C LEU A 50 1.47 -16.22 3.78
N LEU A 51 0.71 -15.21 4.20
CA LEU A 51 -0.57 -14.85 3.59
C LEU A 51 -0.41 -14.05 2.29
N ALA A 52 0.66 -13.26 2.15
CA ALA A 52 0.85 -12.34 1.04
C ALA A 52 0.91 -13.04 -0.32
N THR A 53 1.71 -14.09 -0.43
CA THR A 53 1.91 -14.81 -1.71
C THR A 53 0.61 -15.44 -2.25
N PRO A 54 -0.13 -16.26 -1.48
CA PRO A 54 -1.40 -16.80 -1.96
C PRO A 54 -2.45 -15.71 -2.18
N LEU A 55 -2.45 -14.67 -1.36
CA LEU A 55 -3.39 -13.55 -1.51
C LEU A 55 -3.18 -12.84 -2.84
N VAL A 56 -1.93 -12.48 -3.19
CA VAL A 56 -1.61 -11.81 -4.47
C VAL A 56 -1.99 -12.69 -5.65
N PHE A 57 -1.66 -13.99 -5.60
CA PHE A 57 -2.05 -14.92 -6.66
C PHE A 57 -3.55 -14.94 -6.87
N VAL A 58 -4.31 -15.22 -5.81
CA VAL A 58 -5.78 -15.38 -5.88
C VAL A 58 -6.45 -14.05 -6.26
N ALA A 59 -5.97 -12.93 -5.74
CA ALA A 59 -6.55 -11.61 -6.03
C ALA A 59 -6.31 -11.16 -7.48
N ILE A 60 -5.13 -11.42 -8.06
CA ILE A 60 -4.88 -11.18 -9.49
C ILE A 60 -5.82 -12.05 -10.33
N VAL A 61 -5.91 -13.35 -10.06
CA VAL A 61 -6.80 -14.26 -10.80
C VAL A 61 -8.26 -13.79 -10.70
N ASP A 62 -8.73 -13.45 -9.50
CA ASP A 62 -10.10 -12.96 -9.28
C ASP A 62 -10.38 -11.68 -10.05
N THR A 63 -9.43 -10.74 -10.08
CA THR A 63 -9.54 -9.49 -10.84
C THR A 63 -9.77 -9.77 -12.33
N PHE A 64 -9.03 -10.69 -12.93
CA PHE A 64 -9.21 -11.04 -14.35
C PHE A 64 -10.51 -11.79 -14.63
N VAL A 65 -11.00 -12.59 -13.69
CA VAL A 65 -12.26 -13.34 -13.82
C VAL A 65 -13.47 -12.43 -13.67
N THR A 66 -13.43 -11.51 -12.71
CA THR A 66 -14.59 -10.69 -12.34
C THR A 66 -14.69 -9.38 -13.13
N THR A 67 -13.54 -8.83 -13.57
CA THR A 67 -13.50 -7.54 -14.23
C THR A 67 -13.83 -7.65 -15.71
N ARG A 68 -15.00 -7.12 -16.12
CA ARG A 68 -15.36 -6.95 -17.52
C ARG A 68 -14.91 -5.56 -17.98
N LEU A 69 -13.72 -5.49 -18.55
CA LEU A 69 -13.19 -4.25 -19.10
C LEU A 69 -13.44 -4.22 -20.63
N PRO A 70 -14.22 -3.23 -21.16
CA PRO A 70 -14.32 -3.03 -22.60
C PRO A 70 -12.93 -2.76 -23.18
N TRP A 71 -12.54 -3.48 -24.23
CA TRP A 71 -11.16 -3.43 -24.73
C TRP A 71 -10.71 -2.03 -25.16
N LYS A 72 -11.59 -1.22 -25.76
CA LYS A 72 -11.30 0.16 -26.15
C LYS A 72 -10.96 1.03 -24.93
N ARG A 73 -11.63 0.84 -23.80
CA ARG A 73 -11.40 1.56 -22.54
C ARG A 73 -10.16 1.03 -21.82
N ALA A 74 -9.87 -0.27 -21.97
CA ALA A 74 -8.65 -0.86 -21.41
C ALA A 74 -7.40 -0.23 -22.03
N LEU A 75 -7.44 0.11 -23.32
CA LEU A 75 -6.32 0.77 -24.03
C LEU A 75 -5.99 2.18 -23.47
N VAL A 76 -6.91 2.83 -22.78
CA VAL A 76 -6.65 4.11 -22.11
C VAL A 76 -6.37 3.90 -20.63
N LEU A 77 -7.18 3.09 -19.95
CA LEU A 77 -7.07 2.88 -18.51
C LEU A 77 -5.73 2.26 -18.11
N LEU A 78 -5.33 1.15 -18.74
CA LEU A 78 -4.13 0.41 -18.34
C LEU A 78 -2.83 1.20 -18.53
N PRO A 79 -2.57 1.85 -19.70
CA PRO A 79 -1.38 2.67 -19.86
C PRO A 79 -1.38 3.89 -18.93
N LEU A 80 -2.55 4.51 -18.69
CA LEU A 80 -2.65 5.66 -17.80
C LEU A 80 -2.36 5.27 -16.34
N SER A 81 -2.93 4.15 -15.87
CA SER A 81 -2.65 3.63 -14.52
C SER A 81 -1.18 3.23 -14.37
N ALA A 82 -0.61 2.57 -15.37
CA ALA A 82 0.81 2.21 -15.37
C ALA A 82 1.72 3.46 -15.37
N LEU A 83 1.40 4.47 -16.17
CA LEU A 83 2.13 5.74 -16.21
C LEU A 83 2.06 6.44 -14.85
N ASN A 84 0.89 6.53 -14.25
CA ASN A 84 0.71 7.14 -12.92
C ASN A 84 1.58 6.43 -11.88
N ALA A 85 1.54 5.10 -11.86
CA ALA A 85 2.33 4.30 -10.92
C ALA A 85 3.86 4.47 -11.14
N VAL A 86 4.32 4.50 -12.40
CA VAL A 86 5.73 4.75 -12.73
C VAL A 86 6.16 6.15 -12.28
N VAL A 87 5.33 7.18 -12.53
CA VAL A 87 5.62 8.55 -12.08
C VAL A 87 5.63 8.64 -10.56
N ALA A 88 4.69 7.98 -9.87
CA ALA A 88 4.67 7.91 -8.41
C ALA A 88 5.98 7.31 -7.84
N ALA A 89 6.42 6.18 -8.41
CA ALA A 89 7.67 5.55 -8.03
C ALA A 89 8.90 6.43 -8.36
N ALA A 90 8.91 7.07 -9.53
CA ALA A 90 10.01 7.96 -9.93
C ALA A 90 10.14 9.16 -8.98
N ILE A 91 9.01 9.74 -8.54
CA ILE A 91 8.99 10.81 -7.53
C ILE A 91 9.59 10.30 -6.21
N ALA A 92 9.18 9.12 -5.73
CA ALA A 92 9.70 8.54 -4.50
C ALA A 92 11.21 8.28 -4.57
N ILE A 93 11.67 7.69 -5.67
CA ILE A 93 13.09 7.40 -5.92
C ILE A 93 13.88 8.71 -6.00
N GLY A 94 13.39 9.69 -6.77
CA GLY A 94 14.04 10.99 -6.91
C GLY A 94 14.20 11.72 -5.58
N LEU A 95 13.14 11.76 -4.77
CA LEU A 95 13.20 12.35 -3.43
C LEU A 95 14.13 11.59 -2.49
N ALA A 96 14.13 10.25 -2.53
CA ALA A 96 15.04 9.45 -1.70
C ALA A 96 16.50 9.67 -2.05
N HIS A 97 16.83 9.87 -3.32
CA HIS A 97 18.19 10.25 -3.74
C HIS A 97 18.56 11.70 -3.42
N ALA A 98 17.59 12.62 -3.52
CA ALA A 98 17.81 14.04 -3.19
C ALA A 98 17.99 14.27 -1.68
N LEU A 99 17.45 13.40 -0.84
CA LEU A 99 17.47 13.47 0.62
C LEU A 99 18.21 12.27 1.23
N PRO A 100 19.55 12.19 1.09
CA PRO A 100 20.31 11.08 1.66
C PRO A 100 20.27 11.14 3.19
N LEU A 101 19.78 10.05 3.81
CA LEU A 101 19.53 9.95 5.27
C LEU A 101 20.76 10.27 6.12
N GLN A 102 21.95 9.94 5.62
CA GLN A 102 23.23 10.20 6.32
C GLN A 102 23.51 11.67 6.64
N ARG A 103 22.82 12.61 6.00
CA ARG A 103 22.92 14.04 6.29
C ARG A 103 22.12 14.45 7.52
N PHE A 104 21.17 13.64 7.94
CA PHE A 104 20.19 14.00 8.98
C PHE A 104 20.33 13.16 10.24
N VAL A 105 20.86 11.94 10.12
CA VAL A 105 20.96 10.99 11.22
C VAL A 105 22.26 10.19 11.15
N ASP A 106 22.78 9.82 12.31
CA ASP A 106 23.92 8.89 12.41
C ASP A 106 23.47 7.47 12.09
N LEU A 107 23.60 7.10 10.80
CA LEU A 107 23.23 5.79 10.32
C LEU A 107 24.11 4.67 10.91
N ALA A 108 25.35 4.95 11.32
CA ALA A 108 26.22 3.95 11.91
C ALA A 108 25.65 3.49 13.27
N ARG A 109 25.22 4.45 14.09
CA ARG A 109 24.53 4.18 15.36
C ARG A 109 23.22 3.46 15.15
N LEU A 110 22.43 3.84 14.17
CA LEU A 110 21.14 3.20 13.87
C LEU A 110 21.29 1.78 13.35
N ARG A 111 22.33 1.51 12.54
CA ARG A 111 22.65 0.16 12.06
C ARG A 111 23.01 -0.80 13.20
N ALA A 112 23.74 -0.30 14.21
CA ALA A 112 24.04 -1.11 15.39
C ALA A 112 22.80 -1.52 16.19
N LEU A 113 21.70 -0.77 16.04
CA LEU A 113 20.42 -1.01 16.70
C LEU A 113 19.41 -1.73 15.82
N ALA A 114 19.63 -1.75 14.50
CA ALA A 114 18.77 -2.45 13.57
C ALA A 114 18.99 -3.97 13.71
N PRO A 115 17.93 -4.79 13.56
CA PRO A 115 18.09 -6.25 13.55
C PRO A 115 19.10 -6.66 12.48
N PRO A 116 20.04 -7.56 12.77
CA PRO A 116 21.00 -8.00 11.77
C PRO A 116 20.26 -8.58 10.55
N ALA A 117 20.77 -8.33 9.35
CA ALA A 117 20.16 -8.84 8.12
C ALA A 117 19.99 -10.36 8.12
N SER A 118 20.83 -11.07 8.87
CA SER A 118 20.77 -12.52 9.10
C SER A 118 19.66 -12.97 10.06
N ALA A 119 19.02 -12.05 10.81
CA ALA A 119 17.93 -12.40 11.73
C ALA A 119 16.61 -12.74 10.99
N ALA A 120 16.55 -12.54 9.68
CA ALA A 120 15.43 -13.00 8.88
C ALA A 120 15.39 -14.54 8.89
N ARG A 121 14.36 -15.12 9.52
CA ARG A 121 14.07 -16.54 9.37
C ARG A 121 13.91 -16.82 7.88
N HIS A 122 14.67 -17.79 7.37
CA HIS A 122 14.60 -18.22 5.98
C HIS A 122 13.28 -18.96 5.74
N LEU A 123 12.18 -18.23 5.63
CA LEU A 123 11.02 -18.80 4.98
C LEU A 123 11.37 -18.97 3.49
N PRO A 124 10.99 -20.09 2.86
CA PRO A 124 11.29 -20.30 1.45
C PRO A 124 10.80 -19.09 0.65
N SER A 125 11.74 -18.42 0.01
CA SER A 125 11.43 -17.27 -0.84
C SER A 125 10.82 -17.78 -2.14
N VAL A 126 9.51 -17.78 -2.23
CA VAL A 126 8.83 -17.98 -3.52
C VAL A 126 9.14 -16.76 -4.38
N ASN A 127 9.68 -16.98 -5.55
CA ASN A 127 9.94 -15.88 -6.47
C ASN A 127 8.60 -15.26 -6.90
N LEU A 128 8.30 -14.09 -6.33
CA LEU A 128 7.04 -13.38 -6.53
C LEU A 128 6.73 -13.12 -8.01
N LEU A 129 7.76 -12.89 -8.84
CA LEU A 129 7.58 -12.69 -10.27
C LEU A 129 6.90 -13.90 -10.92
N TRP A 130 7.33 -15.13 -10.61
CA TRP A 130 6.71 -16.34 -11.13
C TRP A 130 5.28 -16.53 -10.61
N VAL A 131 5.01 -16.15 -9.36
CA VAL A 131 3.65 -16.17 -8.80
C VAL A 131 2.74 -15.25 -9.58
N ILE A 132 3.21 -14.04 -9.88
CA ILE A 132 2.44 -13.05 -10.66
C ILE A 132 2.24 -13.53 -12.09
N VAL A 133 3.29 -14.02 -12.76
CA VAL A 133 3.17 -14.57 -14.12
C VAL A 133 2.18 -15.74 -14.14
N ALA A 134 2.25 -16.65 -13.18
CA ALA A 134 1.30 -17.76 -13.06
C ALA A 134 -0.13 -17.26 -12.81
N ALA A 135 -0.31 -16.24 -11.95
CA ALA A 135 -1.62 -15.65 -11.66
C ALA A 135 -2.22 -14.98 -12.91
N LEU A 136 -1.41 -14.20 -13.64
CA LEU A 136 -1.84 -13.57 -14.90
C LEU A 136 -2.23 -14.62 -15.95
N ALA A 137 -1.40 -15.65 -16.16
CA ALA A 137 -1.68 -16.74 -17.10
C ALA A 137 -2.98 -17.46 -16.71
N THR A 138 -3.14 -17.79 -15.42
CA THR A 138 -4.36 -18.45 -14.91
C THR A 138 -5.59 -17.57 -15.07
N GLY A 139 -5.51 -16.29 -14.73
CA GLY A 139 -6.61 -15.33 -14.88
C GLY A 139 -7.04 -15.14 -16.33
N LEU A 140 -6.07 -15.00 -17.23
CA LEU A 140 -6.34 -14.88 -18.68
C LEU A 140 -6.97 -16.16 -19.24
N LEU A 141 -6.48 -17.33 -18.85
CA LEU A 141 -7.03 -18.63 -19.27
C LEU A 141 -8.48 -18.79 -18.81
N LEU A 142 -8.77 -18.49 -17.53
CA LEU A 142 -10.13 -18.55 -17.00
C LEU A 142 -11.07 -17.56 -17.69
N ARG A 143 -10.56 -16.37 -18.03
CA ARG A 143 -11.30 -15.38 -18.80
C ARG A 143 -11.59 -15.86 -20.23
N ALA A 144 -10.59 -16.43 -20.90
CA ALA A 144 -10.76 -16.96 -22.27
C ALA A 144 -11.78 -18.11 -22.33
N THR A 145 -11.88 -18.89 -21.25
CA THR A 145 -12.78 -20.05 -21.12
C THR A 145 -14.06 -19.76 -20.29
N ALA A 146 -14.39 -18.49 -20.02
CA ALA A 146 -15.43 -18.07 -19.07
C ALA A 146 -16.84 -18.66 -19.33
N GLY A 147 -17.13 -19.10 -20.59
CA GLY A 147 -18.39 -19.77 -20.95
C GLY A 147 -18.51 -21.23 -20.51
N THR A 148 -17.42 -21.85 -20.07
CA THR A 148 -17.38 -23.28 -19.75
C THR A 148 -17.74 -23.54 -18.27
N ALA A 149 -18.38 -24.68 -17.97
CA ALA A 149 -18.73 -25.07 -16.61
C ALA A 149 -17.50 -25.24 -15.68
N PRO A 150 -16.34 -25.80 -16.13
CA PRO A 150 -15.13 -25.84 -15.31
C PRO A 150 -14.60 -24.46 -14.95
N SER A 151 -14.54 -23.52 -15.90
CA SER A 151 -14.07 -22.16 -15.65
C SER A 151 -14.96 -21.42 -14.64
N GLN A 152 -16.28 -21.56 -14.73
CA GLN A 152 -17.21 -20.96 -13.76
C GLN A 152 -17.06 -21.57 -12.36
N ARG A 153 -16.82 -22.88 -12.26
CA ARG A 153 -16.57 -23.54 -10.96
C ARG A 153 -15.27 -23.03 -10.34
N LEU A 154 -14.21 -22.96 -11.13
CA LEU A 154 -12.89 -22.50 -10.69
C LEU A 154 -12.92 -21.00 -10.32
N GLY A 155 -13.59 -20.15 -11.10
CA GLY A 155 -13.79 -18.74 -10.75
C GLY A 155 -14.52 -18.56 -9.42
N ARG A 156 -15.55 -19.37 -9.14
CA ARG A 156 -16.24 -19.37 -7.81
C ARG A 156 -15.32 -19.81 -6.69
N ALA A 157 -14.48 -20.82 -6.92
CA ALA A 157 -13.49 -21.29 -5.95
C ALA A 157 -12.44 -20.22 -5.64
N VAL A 158 -11.95 -19.52 -6.68
CA VAL A 158 -11.02 -18.37 -6.55
C VAL A 158 -11.64 -17.27 -5.69
N GLY A 159 -12.86 -16.84 -5.99
CA GLY A 159 -13.55 -15.82 -5.19
C GLY A 159 -13.84 -16.28 -3.74
N ALA A 160 -14.08 -17.58 -3.50
CA ALA A 160 -14.20 -18.12 -2.16
C ALA A 160 -12.86 -18.11 -1.42
N ALA A 161 -11.77 -18.53 -2.07
CA ALA A 161 -10.44 -18.50 -1.52
C ALA A 161 -10.00 -17.06 -1.17
N LEU A 162 -10.30 -16.10 -2.05
CA LEU A 162 -10.03 -14.68 -1.79
C LEU A 162 -10.76 -14.20 -0.52
N ARG A 163 -12.05 -14.53 -0.36
CA ARG A 163 -12.79 -14.17 0.86
C ARG A 163 -12.17 -14.75 2.12
N VAL A 164 -11.75 -16.01 2.09
CA VAL A 164 -11.10 -16.67 3.24
C VAL A 164 -9.77 -15.97 3.56
N LEU A 165 -8.92 -15.74 2.56
CA LEU A 165 -7.65 -15.05 2.75
C LEU A 165 -7.84 -13.62 3.29
N MET A 166 -8.85 -12.89 2.79
CA MET A 166 -9.21 -11.57 3.29
C MET A 166 -9.67 -11.60 4.76
N GLN A 167 -10.41 -12.63 5.16
CA GLN A 167 -10.80 -12.82 6.57
C GLN A 167 -9.59 -13.10 7.45
N LEU A 168 -8.65 -13.94 6.99
CA LEU A 168 -7.40 -14.23 7.71
C LEU A 168 -6.55 -12.97 7.87
N VAL A 169 -6.37 -12.18 6.81
CA VAL A 169 -5.69 -10.88 6.90
C VAL A 169 -6.43 -9.95 7.88
N GLY A 170 -7.74 -9.90 7.84
CA GLY A 170 -8.54 -9.12 8.80
C GLY A 170 -8.35 -9.55 10.26
N VAL A 171 -8.09 -10.84 10.53
CA VAL A 171 -7.71 -11.32 11.87
C VAL A 171 -6.31 -10.84 12.24
N VAL A 172 -5.34 -10.98 11.32
CA VAL A 172 -3.96 -10.55 11.53
C VAL A 172 -3.87 -9.05 11.78
N VAL A 173 -4.61 -8.23 11.04
CA VAL A 173 -4.68 -6.77 11.23
C VAL A 173 -5.14 -6.37 12.64
N ARG A 174 -5.97 -7.18 13.30
CA ARG A 174 -6.37 -6.92 14.71
C ARG A 174 -5.21 -7.02 15.69
N VAL A 175 -4.15 -7.73 15.32
CA VAL A 175 -2.94 -7.93 16.15
C VAL A 175 -1.91 -6.82 15.89
N VAL A 176 -2.07 -6.00 14.83
CA VAL A 176 -1.14 -4.90 14.50
C VAL A 176 -0.83 -3.99 15.70
N PRO A 177 -1.81 -3.55 16.53
CA PRO A 177 -1.50 -2.71 17.68
C PRO A 177 -0.51 -3.35 18.66
N LEU A 178 -0.58 -4.67 18.87
CA LEU A 178 0.37 -5.39 19.72
C LEU A 178 1.76 -5.45 19.07
N ALA A 179 1.82 -5.66 17.75
CA ALA A 179 3.09 -5.63 17.02
C ALA A 179 3.72 -4.22 17.07
N VAL A 180 2.93 -3.16 16.87
CA VAL A 180 3.39 -1.76 17.00
C VAL A 180 3.92 -1.49 18.40
N PHE A 181 3.18 -1.88 19.44
CA PHE A 181 3.63 -1.76 20.82
C PHE A 181 4.99 -2.43 21.05
N GLY A 182 5.11 -3.70 20.63
CA GLY A 182 6.34 -4.49 20.79
C GLY A 182 7.54 -3.89 20.05
N VAL A 183 7.34 -3.44 18.79
CA VAL A 183 8.39 -2.76 18.02
C VAL A 183 8.82 -1.48 18.70
N MET A 184 7.87 -0.63 19.09
CA MET A 184 8.17 0.63 19.77
C MET A 184 8.92 0.42 21.06
N ALA A 185 8.50 -0.56 21.87
CA ALA A 185 9.19 -0.92 23.10
C ALA A 185 10.63 -1.39 22.83
N LYS A 186 10.85 -2.27 21.85
CA LYS A 186 12.18 -2.73 21.45
C LYS A 186 13.05 -1.58 20.93
N VAL A 187 12.53 -0.78 20.02
CA VAL A 187 13.26 0.31 19.37
C VAL A 187 13.65 1.37 20.39
N VAL A 188 12.70 1.86 21.19
CA VAL A 188 12.97 2.88 22.20
C VAL A 188 13.83 2.34 23.33
N GLY A 189 13.62 1.08 23.73
CA GLY A 189 14.44 0.43 24.75
C GLY A 189 15.91 0.22 24.33
N GLY A 190 16.17 0.00 23.04
CA GLY A 190 17.52 -0.17 22.49
C GLY A 190 18.20 1.14 22.08
N SER A 191 17.47 2.01 21.39
CA SER A 191 18.02 3.23 20.78
C SER A 191 17.59 4.54 21.46
N GLY A 192 16.74 4.45 22.48
CA GLY A 192 16.09 5.62 23.03
C GLY A 192 15.23 6.32 21.97
N LEU A 193 15.17 7.64 22.04
CA LEU A 193 14.40 8.45 21.09
C LEU A 193 15.12 8.71 19.77
N ALA A 194 16.33 8.18 19.55
CA ALA A 194 17.15 8.44 18.35
C ALA A 194 16.51 7.94 17.04
N MET A 195 15.56 7.00 17.11
CA MET A 195 14.83 6.50 15.93
C MET A 195 13.74 7.46 15.43
N PHE A 196 13.23 8.36 16.27
CA PHE A 196 12.13 9.25 15.87
C PHE A 196 12.50 10.21 14.73
N PRO A 197 13.67 10.88 14.72
CA PRO A 197 14.08 11.69 13.58
C PRO A 197 14.12 10.89 12.26
N LEU A 198 14.60 9.65 12.31
CA LEU A 198 14.65 8.79 11.13
C LEU A 198 13.25 8.48 10.59
N LEU A 199 12.32 8.08 11.48
CA LEU A 199 10.92 7.83 11.10
C LEU A 199 10.22 9.10 10.61
N ALA A 200 10.51 10.25 11.25
CA ALA A 200 9.98 11.53 10.81
C ALA A 200 10.44 11.92 9.40
N ILE A 201 11.73 11.71 9.08
CA ILE A 201 12.26 11.95 7.73
C ILE A 201 11.56 11.03 6.72
N PHE A 202 11.37 9.76 7.06
CA PHE A 202 10.64 8.82 6.18
C PHE A 202 9.21 9.27 5.93
N VAL A 203 8.49 9.67 6.99
CA VAL A 203 7.13 10.20 6.89
C VAL A 203 7.07 11.44 6.01
N LEU A 204 7.99 12.40 6.23
CA LEU A 204 8.06 13.62 5.44
C LEU A 204 8.39 13.34 3.97
N LEU A 205 9.30 12.40 3.70
CA LEU A 205 9.64 11.99 2.33
C LEU A 205 8.43 11.42 1.60
N VAL A 206 7.70 10.49 2.24
CA VAL A 206 6.51 9.87 1.64
C VAL A 206 5.39 10.89 1.47
N ALA A 207 5.14 11.73 2.49
CA ALA A 207 4.11 12.77 2.43
C ALA A 207 4.41 13.82 1.35
N ALA A 208 5.66 14.27 1.25
CA ALA A 208 6.10 15.20 0.20
C ALA A 208 5.98 14.56 -1.18
N GLY A 209 6.36 13.29 -1.33
CA GLY A 209 6.20 12.55 -2.58
C GLY A 209 4.73 12.45 -3.01
N MET A 210 3.83 12.10 -2.10
CA MET A 210 2.39 12.03 -2.36
C MET A 210 1.81 13.42 -2.68
N ALA A 211 2.22 14.46 -1.96
CA ALA A 211 1.81 15.82 -2.25
C ALA A 211 2.28 16.26 -3.65
N LEU A 212 3.53 15.99 -4.01
CA LEU A 212 4.06 16.30 -5.34
C LEU A 212 3.30 15.52 -6.43
N HIS A 213 3.02 14.24 -6.21
CA HIS A 213 2.26 13.42 -7.15
C HIS A 213 0.83 13.94 -7.34
N VAL A 214 0.13 14.23 -6.24
CA VAL A 214 -1.27 14.71 -6.29
C VAL A 214 -1.35 16.15 -6.80
N LEU A 215 -0.54 17.07 -6.27
CA LEU A 215 -0.69 18.49 -6.55
C LEU A 215 0.01 18.93 -7.85
N VAL A 216 1.03 18.20 -8.31
CA VAL A 216 1.74 18.53 -9.56
C VAL A 216 1.34 17.57 -10.67
N TRP A 217 1.61 16.26 -10.52
CA TRP A 217 1.37 15.31 -11.60
C TRP A 217 -0.12 15.23 -11.99
N TYR A 218 -1.01 15.08 -11.03
CA TYR A 218 -2.44 15.03 -11.35
C TYR A 218 -2.97 16.38 -11.85
N ALA A 219 -2.44 17.51 -11.36
CA ALA A 219 -2.80 18.82 -11.93
C ALA A 219 -2.39 18.95 -13.39
N LEU A 220 -1.21 18.42 -13.78
CA LEU A 220 -0.77 18.36 -15.18
C LEU A 220 -1.69 17.47 -16.02
N LEU A 221 -2.05 16.28 -15.56
CA LEU A 221 -2.99 15.39 -16.24
C LEU A 221 -4.37 16.05 -16.41
N LEU A 222 -4.88 16.66 -15.36
CA LEU A 222 -6.17 17.38 -15.41
C LEU A 222 -6.13 18.53 -16.40
N ARG A 223 -5.07 19.35 -16.36
CA ARG A 223 -4.95 20.55 -17.21
C ARG A 223 -4.75 20.21 -18.69
N PHE A 224 -3.85 19.27 -18.99
CA PHE A 224 -3.40 19.02 -20.35
C PHE A 224 -4.12 17.83 -21.01
N VAL A 225 -4.43 16.77 -20.26
CA VAL A 225 -5.07 15.56 -20.80
C VAL A 225 -6.58 15.61 -20.64
N ALA A 226 -7.09 15.76 -19.41
CA ALA A 226 -8.54 15.83 -19.16
C ALA A 226 -9.17 17.17 -19.57
N ARG A 227 -8.35 18.22 -19.78
CA ARG A 227 -8.77 19.59 -20.08
C ARG A 227 -9.74 20.16 -19.04
N ARG A 228 -9.47 19.88 -17.77
CA ARG A 228 -10.24 20.38 -16.63
C ARG A 228 -9.38 21.27 -15.75
N SER A 229 -10.03 22.22 -15.07
CA SER A 229 -9.33 23.09 -14.09
C SER A 229 -8.92 22.30 -12.86
N PRO A 230 -7.61 22.25 -12.50
CA PRO A 230 -7.16 21.57 -11.27
C PRO A 230 -7.79 22.17 -10.01
N ASN A 231 -7.91 23.50 -9.90
CA ASN A 231 -8.49 24.14 -8.72
C ASN A 231 -9.95 23.73 -8.50
N ARG A 232 -10.73 23.67 -9.57
CA ARG A 232 -12.11 23.19 -9.49
C ARG A 232 -12.18 21.73 -9.13
N PHE A 233 -11.31 20.90 -9.72
CA PHE A 233 -11.22 19.47 -9.41
C PHE A 233 -10.94 19.24 -7.91
N PHE A 234 -9.92 19.88 -7.33
CA PHE A 234 -9.59 19.72 -5.93
C PHE A 234 -10.69 20.26 -5.00
N GLY A 235 -11.38 21.33 -5.38
CA GLY A 235 -12.55 21.81 -4.65
C GLY A 235 -13.69 20.81 -4.64
N ASP A 236 -14.02 20.22 -5.79
CA ASP A 236 -15.07 19.19 -5.91
C ASP A 236 -14.65 17.86 -5.22
N ALA A 237 -13.35 17.50 -5.27
CA ALA A 237 -12.81 16.26 -4.71
C ALA A 237 -12.61 16.29 -3.18
N ALA A 238 -12.78 17.44 -2.52
CA ALA A 238 -12.48 17.59 -1.10
C ALA A 238 -13.16 16.53 -0.21
N ASP A 239 -14.46 16.29 -0.41
CA ASP A 239 -15.23 15.34 0.39
C ASP A 239 -14.68 13.90 0.29
N PRO A 240 -14.47 13.30 -0.91
CA PRO A 240 -13.90 11.96 -1.00
C PRO A 240 -12.44 11.89 -0.51
N LEU A 241 -11.61 12.92 -0.75
CA LEU A 241 -10.23 12.94 -0.28
C LEU A 241 -10.13 12.97 1.25
N VAL A 242 -10.92 13.84 1.89
CA VAL A 242 -11.00 13.92 3.36
C VAL A 242 -11.59 12.63 3.95
N THR A 243 -12.60 12.06 3.29
CA THR A 243 -13.18 10.78 3.71
C THR A 243 -12.14 9.66 3.63
N ALA A 244 -11.40 9.57 2.53
CA ALA A 244 -10.34 8.57 2.36
C ALA A 244 -9.23 8.72 3.41
N LEU A 245 -8.81 9.95 3.69
CA LEU A 245 -7.84 10.27 4.74
C LEU A 245 -8.36 9.85 6.13
N GLY A 246 -9.64 10.11 6.41
CA GLY A 246 -10.25 9.76 7.70
C GLY A 246 -10.42 8.25 7.89
N VAL A 247 -10.91 7.56 6.86
CA VAL A 247 -11.23 6.12 6.91
C VAL A 247 -9.99 5.24 6.65
N GLY A 248 -9.04 5.72 5.83
CA GLY A 248 -7.85 4.94 5.44
C GLY A 248 -8.14 3.81 4.44
N SER A 249 -9.23 3.91 3.67
CA SER A 249 -9.63 2.89 2.71
C SER A 249 -10.30 3.50 1.48
N SER A 250 -9.74 3.28 0.30
CA SER A 250 -10.33 3.72 -0.97
C SER A 250 -11.67 3.02 -1.25
N LEU A 251 -11.79 1.73 -0.94
CA LEU A 251 -13.04 0.98 -1.11
C LEU A 251 -14.16 1.49 -0.20
N ALA A 252 -13.86 1.80 1.07
CA ALA A 252 -14.87 2.36 1.97
C ALA A 252 -15.30 3.77 1.54
N THR A 253 -14.46 4.49 0.80
CA THR A 253 -14.74 5.82 0.25
C THR A 253 -15.50 5.77 -1.07
N LEU A 254 -15.54 4.61 -1.74
CA LEU A 254 -16.09 4.45 -3.08
C LEU A 254 -17.49 5.08 -3.30
N PRO A 255 -18.47 4.95 -2.38
CA PRO A 255 -19.78 5.59 -2.57
C PRO A 255 -19.70 7.11 -2.67
N VAL A 256 -18.83 7.73 -1.85
CA VAL A 256 -18.62 9.20 -1.86
C VAL A 256 -17.90 9.60 -3.14
N THR A 257 -16.91 8.82 -3.57
CA THR A 257 -16.15 9.05 -4.80
C THR A 257 -17.06 9.01 -6.03
N LEU A 258 -17.89 7.97 -6.18
CA LEU A 258 -18.82 7.83 -7.30
C LEU A 258 -19.83 8.98 -7.34
N ARG A 259 -20.43 9.30 -6.19
CA ARG A 259 -21.37 10.41 -6.08
C ARG A 259 -20.73 11.74 -6.50
N THR A 260 -19.52 12.02 -6.04
CA THR A 260 -18.79 13.25 -6.40
C THR A 260 -18.47 13.30 -7.89
N LEU A 261 -18.00 12.21 -8.48
CA LEU A 261 -17.71 12.13 -9.92
C LEU A 261 -18.96 12.38 -10.77
N GLU A 262 -20.08 11.71 -10.44
CA GLU A 262 -21.31 11.79 -11.23
C GLU A 262 -22.07 13.12 -11.00
N GLU A 263 -22.27 13.53 -9.74
CA GLU A 263 -23.13 14.67 -9.40
C GLU A 263 -22.42 16.02 -9.47
N ARG A 264 -21.17 16.12 -8.96
CA ARG A 264 -20.42 17.40 -8.93
C ARG A 264 -19.57 17.60 -10.18
N MET A 265 -18.75 16.59 -10.52
CA MET A 265 -17.82 16.68 -11.64
C MET A 265 -18.48 16.39 -13.00
N LYS A 266 -19.72 15.88 -13.00
CA LYS A 266 -20.46 15.54 -14.24
C LYS A 266 -19.71 14.57 -15.14
N VAL A 267 -18.95 13.66 -14.54
CA VAL A 267 -18.33 12.54 -15.23
C VAL A 267 -19.41 11.50 -15.53
N SER A 268 -19.38 10.90 -16.71
CA SER A 268 -20.35 9.86 -17.07
C SER A 268 -20.26 8.67 -16.11
N SER A 269 -21.40 8.06 -15.82
CA SER A 269 -21.48 6.90 -14.90
C SER A 269 -20.60 5.75 -15.36
N GLU A 270 -20.43 5.57 -16.68
CA GLU A 270 -19.53 4.58 -17.25
C GLU A 270 -18.07 4.85 -16.89
N SER A 271 -17.58 6.08 -17.13
CA SER A 271 -16.20 6.48 -16.83
C SER A 271 -15.94 6.50 -15.32
N ALA A 272 -16.90 6.97 -14.52
CA ALA A 272 -16.81 6.99 -13.07
C ALA A 272 -16.69 5.57 -12.49
N ARG A 273 -17.56 4.65 -12.90
CA ARG A 273 -17.51 3.25 -12.44
C ARG A 273 -16.27 2.51 -12.94
N LEU A 274 -15.88 2.76 -14.18
CA LEU A 274 -14.69 2.12 -14.73
C LEU A 274 -13.43 2.53 -13.98
N ALA A 275 -13.27 3.81 -13.68
CA ALA A 275 -12.11 4.30 -12.94
C ALA A 275 -12.18 3.93 -11.45
N ALA A 276 -13.31 4.17 -10.77
CA ALA A 276 -13.39 4.03 -9.33
C ALA A 276 -13.71 2.61 -8.86
N VAL A 277 -14.37 1.75 -9.67
CA VAL A 277 -14.66 0.36 -9.27
C VAL A 277 -13.60 -0.60 -9.83
N VAL A 278 -13.25 -0.45 -11.11
CA VAL A 278 -12.21 -1.27 -11.74
C VAL A 278 -10.83 -0.71 -11.45
N GLY A 279 -10.71 0.63 -11.50
CA GLY A 279 -9.48 1.36 -11.22
C GLY A 279 -8.99 1.17 -9.79
N THR A 280 -9.89 1.03 -8.81
CA THR A 280 -9.51 0.68 -7.43
C THR A 280 -8.62 -0.58 -7.35
N ASN A 281 -8.62 -1.44 -8.36
CA ASN A 281 -7.71 -2.58 -8.47
C ASN A 281 -6.41 -2.26 -9.23
N LEU A 282 -6.33 -1.14 -9.92
CA LEU A 282 -5.23 -0.79 -10.83
C LEU A 282 -4.52 0.50 -10.43
N ASN A 283 -5.24 1.45 -9.83
CA ASN A 283 -4.75 2.79 -9.50
C ASN A 283 -4.30 2.88 -8.03
N HIS A 284 -3.20 2.22 -7.70
CA HIS A 284 -2.64 2.22 -6.35
C HIS A 284 -1.36 3.05 -6.24
N ASP A 285 -1.36 4.23 -6.84
CA ASP A 285 -0.18 5.11 -6.93
C ASP A 285 0.41 5.44 -5.55
N GLY A 286 -0.45 5.65 -4.54
CA GLY A 286 -0.02 5.89 -3.16
C GLY A 286 0.71 4.69 -2.55
N ILE A 287 0.30 3.45 -2.89
CA ILE A 287 0.98 2.22 -2.44
C ILE A 287 2.33 2.11 -3.15
N VAL A 288 2.36 2.27 -4.47
CA VAL A 288 3.59 2.16 -5.28
C VAL A 288 4.63 3.19 -4.84
N LEU A 289 4.21 4.45 -4.61
CA LEU A 289 5.09 5.51 -4.11
C LEU A 289 5.67 5.15 -2.74
N TYR A 290 4.82 4.71 -1.81
CA TYR A 290 5.22 4.31 -0.47
C TYR A 290 6.23 3.16 -0.51
N GLU A 291 5.99 2.12 -1.30
CA GLU A 291 6.87 0.95 -1.40
C GLU A 291 8.21 1.28 -2.01
N ALA A 292 8.23 2.12 -3.05
CA ALA A 292 9.48 2.59 -3.64
C ALA A 292 10.27 3.43 -2.63
N ALA A 293 9.62 4.36 -1.94
CA ALA A 293 10.24 5.16 -0.88
C ALA A 293 10.79 4.29 0.25
N ALA A 294 10.00 3.31 0.72
CA ALA A 294 10.38 2.42 1.81
C ALA A 294 11.55 1.50 1.43
N ALA A 295 11.58 0.98 0.20
CA ALA A 295 12.68 0.15 -0.27
C ALA A 295 14.01 0.94 -0.29
N LEU A 296 14.00 2.17 -0.82
CA LEU A 296 15.19 3.02 -0.83
C LEU A 296 15.59 3.47 0.58
N PHE A 297 14.62 3.78 1.43
CA PHE A 297 14.84 4.12 2.82
C PHE A 297 15.54 2.96 3.57
N VAL A 298 15.01 1.73 3.45
CA VAL A 298 15.62 0.54 4.05
C VAL A 298 17.02 0.30 3.50
N ALA A 299 17.21 0.42 2.18
CA ALA A 299 18.51 0.28 1.55
C ALA A 299 19.53 1.27 2.12
N GLN A 300 19.16 2.54 2.32
CA GLN A 300 20.02 3.56 2.93
C GLN A 300 20.33 3.23 4.40
N VAL A 301 19.33 2.84 5.18
CA VAL A 301 19.51 2.46 6.60
C VAL A 301 20.51 1.32 6.73
N TYR A 302 20.42 0.31 5.88
CA TYR A 302 21.28 -0.89 5.94
C TYR A 302 22.58 -0.74 5.10
N ALA A 303 22.82 0.40 4.46
CA ALA A 303 23.93 0.63 3.51
C ALA A 303 24.01 -0.39 2.38
N ILE A 304 22.86 -0.83 1.90
CA ILE A 304 22.75 -1.73 0.75
C ILE A 304 22.59 -0.87 -0.49
N ALA A 305 23.52 -1.01 -1.45
CA ALA A 305 23.42 -0.33 -2.73
C ALA A 305 22.26 -0.94 -3.56
N LEU A 306 21.38 -0.08 -4.06
CA LEU A 306 20.36 -0.47 -5.03
C LEU A 306 20.71 0.09 -6.40
N PRO A 307 21.40 -0.68 -7.27
CA PRO A 307 21.67 -0.26 -8.63
C PRO A 307 20.37 -0.06 -9.42
N LEU A 308 20.42 0.65 -10.53
CA LEU A 308 19.23 0.99 -11.34
C LEU A 308 18.36 -0.24 -11.64
N ALA A 309 18.96 -1.37 -11.98
CA ALA A 309 18.24 -2.62 -12.23
C ALA A 309 17.43 -3.08 -11.00
N ALA A 310 17.96 -2.94 -9.79
CA ALA A 310 17.26 -3.26 -8.56
C ALA A 310 16.13 -2.25 -8.28
N GLN A 311 16.33 -0.97 -8.58
CA GLN A 311 15.29 0.07 -8.46
C GLN A 311 14.14 -0.20 -9.44
N VAL A 312 14.44 -0.56 -10.69
CA VAL A 312 13.43 -0.98 -11.67
C VAL A 312 12.66 -2.21 -11.17
N LYS A 313 13.36 -3.17 -10.55
CA LYS A 313 12.72 -4.34 -9.94
C LYS A 313 11.81 -3.94 -8.78
N VAL A 314 12.21 -2.97 -7.92
CA VAL A 314 11.34 -2.40 -6.88
C VAL A 314 10.05 -1.87 -7.48
N VAL A 315 10.15 -1.01 -8.51
CA VAL A 315 9.00 -0.40 -9.18
C VAL A 315 8.08 -1.48 -9.78
N SER A 316 8.66 -2.44 -10.49
CA SER A 316 7.89 -3.53 -11.10
C SER A 316 7.15 -4.37 -10.06
N LEU A 317 7.83 -4.74 -8.97
CA LEU A 317 7.21 -5.51 -7.88
C LEU A 317 6.13 -4.71 -7.15
N ALA A 318 6.37 -3.40 -6.91
CA ALA A 318 5.40 -2.53 -6.26
C ALA A 318 4.11 -2.40 -7.10
N ILE A 319 4.23 -2.15 -8.41
CA ILE A 319 3.07 -2.09 -9.32
C ILE A 319 2.31 -3.41 -9.33
N LEU A 320 3.02 -4.53 -9.50
CA LEU A 320 2.41 -5.85 -9.59
C LEU A 320 1.76 -6.28 -8.27
N ALA A 321 2.42 -6.00 -7.14
CA ALA A 321 1.86 -6.30 -5.82
C ALA A 321 0.63 -5.43 -5.53
N ALA A 322 0.66 -4.14 -5.89
CA ALA A 322 -0.44 -3.22 -5.70
C ALA A 322 -1.72 -3.65 -6.44
N VAL A 323 -1.59 -4.17 -7.67
CA VAL A 323 -2.74 -4.72 -8.43
C VAL A 323 -3.39 -5.91 -7.72
N GLY A 324 -2.59 -6.74 -7.02
CA GLY A 324 -3.08 -7.96 -6.35
C GLY A 324 -3.75 -7.73 -5.00
N ILE A 325 -3.76 -6.51 -4.46
CA ILE A 325 -4.17 -6.28 -3.05
C ILE A 325 -5.36 -5.32 -2.91
N ALA A 326 -6.06 -5.08 -3.98
CA ALA A 326 -7.25 -4.23 -3.95
C ALA A 326 -8.23 -4.63 -2.84
N GLY A 327 -8.58 -3.68 -2.00
CA GLY A 327 -9.56 -3.88 -0.93
C GLY A 327 -9.07 -4.59 0.33
N VAL A 328 -7.81 -4.95 0.42
CA VAL A 328 -7.22 -5.52 1.63
C VAL A 328 -6.93 -4.42 2.65
N PRO A 329 -7.51 -4.46 3.87
CA PRO A 329 -7.11 -3.55 4.94
C PRO A 329 -5.62 -3.71 5.25
N GLU A 330 -4.92 -2.59 5.48
CA GLU A 330 -3.47 -2.57 5.77
C GLU A 330 -2.62 -3.28 4.70
N ALA A 331 -3.10 -3.30 3.46
CA ALA A 331 -2.44 -3.94 2.32
C ALA A 331 -0.99 -3.51 2.11
N GLY A 332 -0.65 -2.28 2.45
CA GLY A 332 0.69 -1.73 2.27
C GLY A 332 1.78 -2.49 3.01
N LEU A 333 1.51 -3.07 4.18
CA LEU A 333 2.50 -3.89 4.90
C LEU A 333 2.74 -5.24 4.22
N VAL A 334 1.70 -5.80 3.62
CA VAL A 334 1.77 -7.06 2.89
C VAL A 334 2.61 -6.86 1.62
N THR A 335 2.28 -5.86 0.81
CA THR A 335 3.02 -5.53 -0.42
C THR A 335 4.45 -5.08 -0.13
N LEU A 336 4.65 -4.27 0.92
CA LEU A 336 5.98 -3.87 1.36
C LEU A 336 6.87 -5.08 1.65
N SER A 337 6.35 -6.07 2.38
CA SER A 337 7.11 -7.29 2.68
C SER A 337 7.49 -8.06 1.41
N LEU A 338 6.60 -8.08 0.41
CA LEU A 338 6.87 -8.71 -0.88
C LEU A 338 7.92 -7.94 -1.69
N VAL A 339 7.83 -6.61 -1.73
CA VAL A 339 8.80 -5.76 -2.45
C VAL A 339 10.18 -5.83 -1.81
N ILE A 340 10.28 -5.63 -0.48
CA ILE A 340 11.52 -5.70 0.29
C ILE A 340 12.20 -7.06 0.11
N GLY A 341 11.45 -8.17 0.31
CA GLY A 341 11.97 -9.51 0.13
C GLY A 341 12.33 -9.83 -1.32
N GLY A 342 11.52 -9.35 -2.28
CA GLY A 342 11.73 -9.58 -3.69
C GLY A 342 13.00 -8.94 -4.25
N VAL A 343 13.49 -7.85 -3.66
CA VAL A 343 14.76 -7.20 -4.04
C VAL A 343 15.94 -7.60 -3.14
N GLY A 344 15.73 -8.53 -2.21
CA GLY A 344 16.80 -9.02 -1.33
C GLY A 344 17.15 -8.09 -0.17
N LEU A 345 16.30 -7.13 0.16
CA LEU A 345 16.47 -6.28 1.33
C LEU A 345 16.03 -7.00 2.61
N PRO A 346 16.60 -6.65 3.78
CA PRO A 346 16.31 -7.33 5.04
C PRO A 346 14.86 -7.10 5.47
N LEU A 347 14.08 -8.17 5.52
CA LEU A 347 12.68 -8.15 5.96
C LEU A 347 12.53 -7.78 7.45
N ALA A 348 13.60 -7.96 8.23
CA ALA A 348 13.68 -7.48 9.61
C ALA A 348 13.54 -5.94 9.73
N ALA A 349 13.66 -5.20 8.62
CA ALA A 349 13.42 -3.76 8.57
C ALA A 349 11.93 -3.39 8.55
N VAL A 350 11.05 -4.26 8.05
CA VAL A 350 9.61 -3.96 7.90
C VAL A 350 8.97 -3.55 9.24
N PRO A 351 9.23 -4.22 10.37
CA PRO A 351 8.71 -3.79 11.66
C PRO A 351 9.06 -2.34 12.05
N LEU A 352 10.22 -1.83 11.61
CA LEU A 352 10.63 -0.46 11.93
C LEU A 352 9.66 0.60 11.38
N LEU A 353 8.94 0.27 10.31
CA LEU A 353 7.99 1.19 9.65
C LEU A 353 6.57 1.09 10.24
N LEU A 354 6.26 0.03 10.98
CA LEU A 354 4.93 -0.18 11.59
C LEU A 354 4.43 1.02 12.42
N PRO A 355 5.27 1.67 13.24
CA PRO A 355 4.80 2.79 14.07
C PRO A 355 4.24 3.98 13.29
N VAL A 356 4.68 4.16 12.04
CA VAL A 356 4.27 5.28 11.17
C VAL A 356 3.36 4.85 10.03
N ASP A 357 3.25 3.54 9.76
CA ASP A 357 2.50 3.01 8.63
C ASP A 357 1.01 3.35 8.68
N TRP A 358 0.40 3.36 9.86
CA TRP A 358 -1.01 3.72 10.05
C TRP A 358 -1.36 5.13 9.56
N MET A 359 -0.44 6.08 9.71
CA MET A 359 -0.61 7.45 9.22
C MET A 359 -0.39 7.49 7.70
N LEU A 360 0.67 6.84 7.21
CA LEU A 360 0.97 6.75 5.80
C LEU A 360 -0.09 5.97 5.03
N GLY A 361 -0.75 4.99 5.65
CA GLY A 361 -1.88 4.26 5.10
C GLY A 361 -3.06 5.16 4.73
N ARG A 362 -3.31 6.22 5.51
CA ARG A 362 -4.35 7.21 5.21
C ARG A 362 -3.97 8.08 4.02
N LEU A 363 -2.72 8.52 3.96
CA LEU A 363 -2.22 9.28 2.82
C LEU A 363 -2.23 8.43 1.54
N ARG A 364 -1.88 7.13 1.63
CA ARG A 364 -2.00 6.17 0.52
C ARG A 364 -3.43 6.08 0.02
N ALA A 365 -4.40 5.90 0.93
CA ALA A 365 -5.82 5.80 0.56
C ALA A 365 -6.33 7.08 -0.12
N MET A 366 -5.97 8.25 0.41
CA MET A 366 -6.30 9.54 -0.19
C MET A 366 -5.70 9.69 -1.60
N THR A 367 -4.42 9.34 -1.76
CA THR A 367 -3.73 9.39 -3.06
C THR A 367 -4.36 8.45 -4.08
N ASN A 368 -4.73 7.22 -3.67
CA ASN A 368 -5.39 6.25 -4.55
C ASN A 368 -6.78 6.74 -4.99
N VAL A 369 -7.56 7.33 -4.07
CA VAL A 369 -8.86 7.95 -4.42
C VAL A 369 -8.67 9.12 -5.39
N ALA A 370 -7.65 9.96 -5.18
CA ALA A 370 -7.32 11.03 -6.12
C ALA A 370 -6.98 10.49 -7.51
N SER A 371 -6.19 9.40 -7.58
CA SER A 371 -5.87 8.69 -8.83
C SER A 371 -7.14 8.23 -9.55
N ASP A 372 -8.02 7.51 -8.86
CA ASP A 372 -9.29 7.03 -9.43
C ASP A 372 -10.11 8.18 -10.02
N MET A 373 -10.18 9.31 -9.31
CA MET A 373 -10.94 10.48 -9.75
C MET A 373 -10.29 11.18 -10.96
N VAL A 374 -8.96 11.29 -11.00
CA VAL A 374 -8.24 11.86 -12.15
C VAL A 374 -8.40 10.97 -13.38
N VAL A 375 -8.22 9.66 -13.20
CA VAL A 375 -8.40 8.67 -14.27
C VAL A 375 -9.83 8.69 -14.80
N ALA A 376 -10.85 8.84 -13.95
CA ALA A 376 -12.25 8.99 -14.38
C ALA A 376 -12.44 10.19 -15.29
N ASN A 377 -11.85 11.34 -14.92
CA ASN A 377 -11.92 12.57 -15.71
C ASN A 377 -11.17 12.45 -17.05
N VAL A 378 -10.05 11.74 -17.08
CA VAL A 378 -9.31 11.47 -18.33
C VAL A 378 -10.12 10.52 -19.22
N LEU A 379 -10.64 9.42 -18.68
CA LEU A 379 -11.47 8.47 -19.44
C LEU A 379 -12.72 9.12 -20.04
N ASP A 380 -13.34 10.02 -19.29
CA ASP A 380 -14.54 10.75 -19.75
C ASP A 380 -14.24 11.67 -20.93
N ARG A 381 -13.01 12.19 -21.03
CA ARG A 381 -12.55 12.99 -22.16
C ARG A 381 -12.41 12.18 -23.45
N PHE A 382 -12.06 10.90 -23.36
CA PHE A 382 -11.88 9.99 -24.50
C PHE A 382 -13.09 9.05 -24.72
N ARG A 383 -14.25 9.50 -24.35
CA ARG A 383 -15.52 8.81 -24.52
C ARG A 383 -16.00 8.80 -25.98
#